data_8673a3d731b9146a94946f2d93d3aae3
#
_entry.id   8673a3d731b9146a94946f2d93d3aae3
#
_cell.length_a   1.000
_cell.length_b   1.000
_cell.length_c   1.000
_cell.angle_alpha   90.00
_cell.angle_beta   90.00
_cell.angle_gamma   90.00
#
_symmetry.space_group_name_H-M   'P 1'
#
loop_
_entity.id
_entity.type
_entity.pdbx_description
1 polymer ?
#
loop_
_entity_poly.entity_id
_entity_poly.type
_entity_poly.pdbx_seq_one_letter_code
_entity_poly.pdbx_strand_id
1 'polypeptide(L)'
;MSKGYIVCVYESINDDKALKNYATKARLAVEKYSGKFLIRGGKNIVTEGKNFVRTVVIEFDSFEKTKNFFYSSEYQAAHELLEDTVVRNHQIIEGN
;
A
#
# COMPACT_ATOMS: atom_id res chain seq x y z
N MET A 1 6.25 21.29 -6.02
CA MET A 1 6.07 20.07 -6.81
C MET A 1 5.15 19.10 -6.08
N SER A 2 4.32 18.40 -6.83
CA SER A 2 3.34 17.50 -6.24
C SER A 2 3.99 16.23 -5.73
N LYS A 3 3.52 15.76 -4.58
CA LYS A 3 3.88 14.46 -4.04
C LYS A 3 3.17 13.35 -4.82
N GLY A 4 3.62 12.13 -4.62
CA GLY A 4 2.93 10.94 -5.12
C GLY A 4 2.52 10.05 -3.97
N TYR A 5 1.46 9.27 -4.17
CA TYR A 5 0.91 8.45 -3.09
C TYR A 5 0.55 7.06 -3.60
N ILE A 6 0.75 6.09 -2.73
CA ILE A 6 0.03 4.82 -2.82
C ILE A 6 -1.20 4.97 -1.95
N VAL A 7 -2.36 4.67 -2.50
CA VAL A 7 -3.61 4.59 -1.73
C VAL A 7 -4.17 3.19 -1.90
N CYS A 8 -4.26 2.47 -0.81
CA CYS A 8 -4.65 1.06 -0.82
C CYS A 8 -5.77 0.82 0.18
N VAL A 9 -6.89 0.28 -0.30
CA VAL A 9 -8.03 -0.10 0.54
C VAL A 9 -8.33 -1.58 0.36
N TYR A 10 -8.52 -2.29 1.47
CA TYR A 10 -8.74 -3.73 1.47
C TYR A 10 -10.22 -4.04 1.68
N GLU A 11 -10.78 -4.84 0.77
CA GLU A 11 -12.13 -5.38 0.93
C GLU A 11 -12.14 -6.59 1.84
N SER A 12 -11.16 -7.47 1.67
CA SER A 12 -11.03 -8.66 2.51
C SER A 12 -9.57 -9.07 2.66
N ILE A 13 -9.28 -9.69 3.78
CA ILE A 13 -7.98 -10.26 4.11
C ILE A 13 -8.25 -11.69 4.55
N ASN A 14 -7.82 -12.66 3.73
CA ASN A 14 -8.15 -14.07 3.95
C ASN A 14 -7.03 -14.85 4.63
N ASP A 15 -5.84 -14.25 4.78
CA ASP A 15 -4.69 -14.88 5.41
C ASP A 15 -3.87 -13.80 6.11
N ASP A 16 -4.05 -13.68 7.41
CA ASP A 16 -3.35 -12.66 8.20
C ASP A 16 -1.84 -12.87 8.23
N LYS A 17 -1.40 -14.12 8.16
CA LYS A 17 0.03 -14.44 8.16
C LYS A 17 0.68 -13.99 6.86
N ALA A 18 0.03 -14.22 5.72
CA ALA A 18 0.53 -13.76 4.42
C ALA A 18 0.59 -12.23 4.39
N LEU A 19 -0.42 -11.55 4.92
CA LEU A 19 -0.42 -10.10 5.01
C LEU A 19 0.73 -9.58 5.87
N LYS A 20 0.99 -10.22 6.99
CA LYS A 20 2.07 -9.84 7.90
C LYS A 20 3.44 -10.01 7.24
N ASN A 21 3.65 -11.12 6.53
CA ASN A 21 4.89 -11.37 5.81
C ASN A 21 5.10 -10.34 4.69
N TYR A 22 4.04 -10.05 3.95
CA TYR A 22 4.03 -9.00 2.93
C TYR A 22 4.39 -7.65 3.55
N ALA A 23 3.72 -7.27 4.64
CA ALA A 23 3.91 -5.97 5.28
C ALA A 23 5.35 -5.75 5.74
N THR A 24 6.00 -6.79 6.26
CA THR A 24 7.40 -6.71 6.67
C THR A 24 8.31 -6.42 5.49
N LYS A 25 8.12 -7.14 4.38
CA LYS A 25 8.94 -6.95 3.18
C LYS A 25 8.61 -5.63 2.48
N ALA A 26 7.34 -5.28 2.40
CA ALA A 26 6.91 -4.02 1.78
C ALA A 26 7.46 -2.81 2.53
N ARG A 27 7.50 -2.86 3.86
CA ARG A 27 8.07 -1.78 4.67
C ARG A 27 9.52 -1.53 4.30
N LEU A 28 10.32 -2.58 4.11
CA LEU A 28 11.73 -2.43 3.73
C LEU A 28 11.85 -1.77 2.35
N ALA A 29 10.99 -2.14 1.41
CA ALA A 29 10.95 -1.50 0.09
C ALA A 29 10.55 -0.02 0.18
N VAL A 30 9.55 0.29 1.00
CA VAL A 30 9.12 1.67 1.23
C VAL A 30 10.28 2.51 1.77
N GLU A 31 11.00 1.98 2.75
CA GLU A 31 12.15 2.69 3.34
C GLU A 31 13.25 2.92 2.30
N LYS A 32 13.55 1.91 1.49
CA LYS A 32 14.56 2.02 0.44
C LYS A 32 14.25 3.14 -0.56
N TYR A 33 12.99 3.33 -0.88
CA TYR A 33 12.55 4.34 -1.85
C TYR A 33 12.10 5.64 -1.19
N SER A 34 12.43 5.82 0.10
CA SER A 34 12.17 7.05 0.86
C SER A 34 10.69 7.38 0.97
N GLY A 35 9.85 6.36 1.02
CA GLY A 35 8.43 6.53 1.25
C GLY A 35 8.12 6.75 2.72
N LYS A 36 7.00 7.37 2.98
CA LYS A 36 6.54 7.65 4.35
C LYS A 36 5.12 7.16 4.51
N PHE A 37 4.89 6.27 5.48
CA PHE A 37 3.53 5.86 5.81
C PHE A 37 2.79 7.01 6.47
N LEU A 38 1.67 7.42 5.88
CA LEU A 38 0.77 8.42 6.46
C LEU A 38 -0.38 7.74 7.18
N ILE A 39 -0.89 6.66 6.61
CA ILE A 39 -1.94 5.82 7.19
C ILE A 39 -1.50 4.38 7.01
N ARG A 40 -1.58 3.60 8.08
CA ARG A 40 -1.15 2.21 8.03
C ARG A 40 -2.09 1.35 8.88
N GLY A 41 -3.31 1.13 8.35
CA GLY A 41 -4.37 0.51 9.12
C GLY A 41 -4.91 1.48 10.15
N GLY A 42 -5.22 0.99 11.34
CA GLY A 42 -5.81 1.81 12.39
C GLY A 42 -7.33 1.76 12.35
N LYS A 43 -7.95 2.53 13.21
CA LYS A 43 -9.42 2.60 13.27
C LYS A 43 -9.96 3.23 12.01
N ASN A 44 -11.04 2.67 11.46
CA ASN A 44 -11.72 3.32 10.37
C ASN A 44 -13.24 3.23 10.54
N ILE A 45 -13.94 4.18 9.92
CA ILE A 45 -15.39 4.18 9.82
C ILE A 45 -15.68 4.46 8.35
N VAL A 46 -16.32 3.51 7.68
CA VAL A 46 -16.76 3.71 6.31
C VAL A 46 -18.12 4.40 6.36
N THR A 47 -18.18 5.63 5.87
CA THR A 47 -19.39 6.47 5.95
C THR A 47 -20.33 6.26 4.78
N GLU A 48 -19.79 5.85 3.64
CA GLU A 48 -20.56 5.55 2.44
C GLU A 48 -19.84 4.50 1.62
N GLY A 49 -20.61 3.69 0.92
CA GLY A 49 -20.09 2.72 -0.03
C GLY A 49 -19.68 1.41 0.60
N LYS A 50 -18.76 0.74 -0.08
CA LYS A 50 -18.33 -0.61 0.29
C LYS A 50 -17.52 -0.57 1.60
N ASN A 51 -17.73 -1.58 2.43
CA ASN A 51 -17.04 -1.66 3.73
C ASN A 51 -15.61 -2.17 3.55
N PHE A 52 -14.63 -1.27 3.60
CA PHE A 52 -13.23 -1.65 3.57
C PHE A 52 -12.73 -1.91 4.99
N VAL A 53 -11.94 -2.98 5.14
CA VAL A 53 -11.46 -3.42 6.46
C VAL A 53 -10.11 -2.81 6.84
N ARG A 54 -9.38 -2.24 5.87
CA ARG A 54 -8.05 -1.66 6.11
C ARG A 54 -7.72 -0.63 5.04
N THR A 55 -7.06 0.45 5.44
CA THR A 55 -6.57 1.49 4.52
C THR A 55 -5.10 1.75 4.80
N VAL A 56 -4.31 1.89 3.73
CA VAL A 56 -2.88 2.25 3.81
C VAL A 56 -2.63 3.39 2.83
N VAL A 57 -1.94 4.43 3.30
CA VAL A 57 -1.51 5.55 2.44
C VAL A 57 -0.02 5.76 2.66
N ILE A 58 0.74 5.79 1.58
CA ILE A 58 2.18 6.00 1.60
C ILE A 58 2.50 7.21 0.71
N GLU A 59 3.32 8.12 1.22
CA GLU A 59 3.73 9.33 0.49
C GLU A 59 5.15 9.16 -0.05
N PHE A 60 5.35 9.60 -1.28
CA PHE A 60 6.67 9.72 -1.92
C PHE A 60 6.84 11.14 -2.45
N ASP A 61 8.08 11.51 -2.78
CA ASP A 61 8.39 12.88 -3.21
C ASP A 61 7.72 13.28 -4.51
N SER A 62 7.37 12.33 -5.37
CA SER A 62 6.72 12.62 -6.64
C SER A 62 5.94 11.39 -7.13
N PHE A 63 5.07 11.63 -8.10
CA PHE A 63 4.35 10.56 -8.79
C PHE A 63 5.32 9.56 -9.42
N GLU A 64 6.39 10.06 -10.08
CA GLU A 64 7.39 9.19 -10.72
C GLU A 64 8.12 8.32 -9.70
N LYS A 65 8.48 8.88 -8.55
CA LYS A 65 9.12 8.10 -7.49
C LYS A 65 8.19 7.05 -6.91
N THR A 66 6.89 7.34 -6.83
CA THR A 66 5.89 6.36 -6.40
C THR A 66 5.82 5.19 -7.40
N LYS A 67 5.83 5.50 -8.69
CA LYS A 67 5.88 4.46 -9.74
C LYS A 67 7.14 3.62 -9.63
N ASN A 68 8.29 4.26 -9.44
CA ASN A 68 9.57 3.56 -9.31
C ASN A 68 9.55 2.58 -8.13
N PHE A 69 8.96 2.98 -7.02
CA PHE A 69 8.75 2.10 -5.88
C PHE A 69 7.87 0.90 -6.27
N PHE A 70 6.71 1.16 -6.85
CA PHE A 70 5.74 0.09 -7.15
C PHE A 70 6.33 -0.94 -8.11
N TYR A 71 7.02 -0.48 -9.16
CA TYR A 71 7.58 -1.38 -10.17
C TYR A 71 8.96 -1.93 -9.81
N SER A 72 9.47 -1.61 -8.62
CA SER A 72 10.76 -2.11 -8.16
C SER A 72 10.72 -3.63 -7.93
N SER A 73 11.86 -4.28 -8.11
CA SER A 73 11.98 -5.70 -7.81
C SER A 73 11.70 -5.99 -6.34
N GLU A 74 12.09 -5.06 -5.45
CA GLU A 74 11.87 -5.18 -4.01
C GLU A 74 10.39 -5.22 -3.66
N TYR A 75 9.61 -4.27 -4.20
CA TYR A 75 8.18 -4.26 -3.91
C TYR A 75 7.47 -5.45 -4.57
N GLN A 76 7.82 -5.77 -5.83
CA GLN A 76 7.19 -6.87 -6.52
C GLN A 76 7.42 -8.21 -5.83
N ALA A 77 8.61 -8.41 -5.24
CA ALA A 77 8.90 -9.59 -4.43
C ALA A 77 8.01 -9.65 -3.18
N ALA A 78 7.75 -8.51 -2.54
CA ALA A 78 6.82 -8.44 -1.42
C ALA A 78 5.39 -8.77 -1.87
N HIS A 79 4.97 -8.19 -2.99
CA HIS A 79 3.62 -8.36 -3.54
C HIS A 79 3.29 -9.82 -3.80
N GLU A 80 4.26 -10.60 -4.27
CA GLU A 80 4.08 -12.04 -4.53
C GLU A 80 3.63 -12.81 -3.29
N LEU A 81 3.99 -12.35 -2.09
CA LEU A 81 3.60 -13.01 -0.85
C LEU A 81 2.11 -12.95 -0.57
N LEU A 82 1.40 -12.00 -1.18
CA LEU A 82 -0.05 -11.89 -1.01
C LEU A 82 -0.81 -12.90 -1.87
N GLU A 83 -0.37 -13.14 -3.09
CA GLU A 83 -1.04 -14.01 -4.07
C GLU A 83 -2.54 -13.73 -4.10
N ASP A 84 -3.37 -14.72 -3.80
CA ASP A 84 -4.84 -14.57 -3.80
C ASP A 84 -5.42 -14.43 -2.39
N THR A 85 -4.62 -13.95 -1.43
CA THR A 85 -5.05 -13.90 -0.03
C THR A 85 -5.80 -12.62 0.35
N VAL A 86 -5.82 -11.63 -0.53
CA VAL A 86 -6.51 -10.35 -0.27
C VAL A 86 -7.32 -9.94 -1.49
N VAL A 87 -8.37 -9.17 -1.22
CA VAL A 87 -9.08 -8.41 -2.26
C VAL A 87 -8.93 -6.95 -1.88
N ARG A 88 -8.28 -6.18 -2.74
CA ARG A 88 -7.99 -4.78 -2.45
C ARG A 88 -7.95 -3.93 -3.72
N ASN A 89 -8.11 -2.64 -3.54
CA ASN A 89 -7.81 -1.65 -4.56
C ASN A 89 -6.51 -0.97 -4.17
N HIS A 90 -5.56 -0.94 -5.09
CA HIS A 90 -4.23 -0.39 -4.87
C HIS A 90 -3.92 0.54 -6.02
N GLN A 91 -3.70 1.82 -5.74
CA GLN A 91 -3.48 2.80 -6.81
C GLN A 91 -2.33 3.73 -6.50
N ILE A 92 -1.72 4.21 -7.57
CA ILE A 92 -0.72 5.28 -7.54
C ILE A 92 -1.44 6.55 -7.95
N ILE A 93 -1.31 7.61 -7.16
CA ILE A 93 -2.03 8.85 -7.45
C ILE A 93 -1.14 10.05 -7.15
N GLU A 94 -1.27 11.08 -8.00
CA GLU A 94 -0.53 12.32 -7.80
C GLU A 94 -1.25 13.21 -6.81
N GLY A 95 -0.49 13.84 -5.93
CA GLY A 95 -1.02 14.78 -4.97
C GLY A 95 -1.36 16.12 -5.60
N ASN A 96 -2.11 16.89 -4.85
CA ASN A 96 -2.53 18.20 -5.30
C ASN A 96 -1.36 19.21 -5.30
#